data_e105843b9dcca948f5906b1ba5523a09
#
_entry.id   e105843b9dcca948f5906b1ba5523a09
#
_cell.length_a   1.000
_cell.length_b   1.000
_cell.length_c   1.000
_cell.angle_alpha   90.00
_cell.angle_beta   90.00
_cell.angle_gamma   90.00
#
_symmetry.space_group_name_H-M   'P 1'
#
loop_
_entity.id
_entity.type
_entity.pdbx_description
1 polymer ?
#
loop_
_entity_poly.entity_id
_entity_poly.type
_entity_poly.pdbx_seq_one_letter_code
_entity_poly.pdbx_strand_id
1 'polypeptide(L)'
;MDQIFALRSILGKCYEYIITLHQLFIDFKQAYGSINREKLILILEEFKIPRKLINLIGMTLRNTTGRVKVQNMMTEEFAINKVLRQGDALSTQLFNVVLDKVIRHIQINKGGSLRECSRIYENIANLGICR
;
A
#
# COMPACT_ATOMS: atom_id res chain seq x y z
N MET A 1 11.65 3.58 -16.51
CA MET A 1 10.67 4.12 -17.49
C MET A 1 9.93 5.24 -16.81
N ASP A 2 9.86 6.40 -17.42
CA ASP A 2 9.21 7.57 -16.84
C ASP A 2 7.68 7.36 -16.87
N GLN A 3 7.04 7.37 -15.73
CA GLN A 3 5.58 7.17 -15.61
C GLN A 3 4.80 8.29 -16.29
N ILE A 4 5.35 9.51 -16.30
CA ILE A 4 4.76 10.66 -17.01
C ILE A 4 4.75 10.41 -18.51
N PHE A 5 5.83 9.87 -19.06
CA PHE A 5 5.91 9.51 -20.47
C PHE A 5 4.89 8.45 -20.86
N ALA A 6 4.74 7.40 -20.03
CA ALA A 6 3.75 6.36 -20.27
C ALA A 6 2.32 6.93 -20.27
N LEU A 7 2.00 7.80 -19.30
CA LEU A 7 0.70 8.47 -19.23
C LEU A 7 0.44 9.35 -20.45
N ARG A 8 1.43 10.16 -20.87
CA ARG A 8 1.33 10.98 -22.08
C ARG A 8 1.11 10.15 -23.35
N SER A 9 1.80 9.01 -23.46
CA SER A 9 1.64 8.11 -24.62
C SER A 9 0.24 7.50 -24.68
N ILE A 10 -0.33 7.11 -23.52
CA ILE A 10 -1.70 6.60 -23.44
C ILE A 10 -2.70 7.69 -23.82
N LEU A 11 -2.56 8.90 -23.25
CA LEU A 11 -3.43 10.04 -23.55
C LEU A 11 -3.38 10.42 -25.03
N GLY A 12 -2.18 10.45 -25.63
CA GLY A 12 -1.99 10.75 -27.05
C GLY A 12 -2.74 9.77 -27.95
N LYS A 13 -2.63 8.47 -27.65
CA LYS A 13 -3.37 7.43 -28.39
C LYS A 13 -4.88 7.54 -28.20
N CYS A 14 -5.35 7.77 -26.99
CA CYS A 14 -6.78 7.94 -26.74
C CYS A 14 -7.34 9.16 -27.50
N TYR A 15 -6.58 10.24 -27.59
CA TYR A 15 -6.95 11.42 -28.36
C TYR A 15 -6.99 11.13 -29.86
N GLU A 16 -5.97 10.45 -30.39
CA GLU A 16 -5.86 10.06 -31.82
C GLU A 16 -7.02 9.19 -32.28
N TYR A 17 -7.44 8.22 -31.43
CA TYR A 17 -8.52 7.27 -31.74
C TYR A 17 -9.89 7.68 -31.20
N ILE A 18 -10.04 8.90 -30.66
CA ILE A 18 -11.30 9.41 -30.07
C ILE A 18 -11.88 8.44 -29.03
N ILE A 19 -11.01 7.86 -28.19
CA ILE A 19 -11.40 6.94 -27.12
C ILE A 19 -11.59 7.72 -25.82
N THR A 20 -12.75 7.58 -25.19
CA THR A 20 -12.99 8.15 -23.86
C THR A 20 -12.16 7.41 -22.83
N LEU A 21 -11.28 8.13 -22.10
CA LEU A 21 -10.42 7.60 -21.07
C LEU A 21 -10.84 8.14 -19.71
N HIS A 22 -11.16 7.23 -18.78
CA HIS A 22 -11.37 7.56 -17.37
C HIS A 22 -10.09 7.27 -16.59
N GLN A 23 -9.62 8.25 -15.80
CA GLN A 23 -8.42 8.14 -15.00
C GLN A 23 -8.77 8.29 -13.52
N LEU A 24 -8.22 7.43 -12.69
CA LEU A 24 -8.30 7.51 -11.24
C LEU A 24 -6.88 7.63 -10.67
N PHE A 25 -6.62 8.71 -9.97
CA PHE A 25 -5.37 8.93 -9.24
C PHE A 25 -5.63 8.67 -7.76
N ILE A 26 -4.86 7.74 -7.18
CA ILE A 26 -4.97 7.36 -5.77
C ILE A 26 -3.67 7.79 -5.09
N ASP A 27 -3.78 8.65 -4.08
CA ASP A 27 -2.67 9.06 -3.25
C ASP A 27 -2.88 8.60 -1.80
N PHE A 28 -1.81 8.11 -1.18
CA PHE A 28 -1.85 7.61 0.20
C PHE A 28 -1.29 8.66 1.14
N LYS A 29 -2.13 9.23 1.99
CA LYS A 29 -1.72 10.24 2.97
C LYS A 29 -0.55 9.78 3.85
N GLN A 30 -0.53 8.50 4.24
CA GLN A 30 0.52 7.86 5.03
C GLN A 30 0.65 6.39 4.62
N ALA A 31 1.28 6.12 3.48
CA ALA A 31 1.37 4.79 2.90
C ALA A 31 1.83 3.72 3.91
N TYR A 32 2.96 3.95 4.57
CA TYR A 32 3.54 2.99 5.54
C TYR A 32 2.83 3.00 6.90
N GLY A 33 2.28 4.15 7.32
CA GLY A 33 1.60 4.31 8.61
C GLY A 33 0.18 3.75 8.63
N SER A 34 -0.43 3.54 7.47
CA SER A 34 -1.82 3.07 7.34
C SER A 34 -1.96 1.55 7.36
N ILE A 35 -0.87 0.79 7.22
CA ILE A 35 -0.94 -0.67 7.15
C ILE A 35 -1.19 -1.27 8.54
N ASN A 36 -2.28 -2.03 8.66
CA ASN A 36 -2.53 -2.86 9.84
C ASN A 36 -1.66 -4.13 9.75
N ARG A 37 -0.83 -4.37 10.78
CA ARG A 37 0.10 -5.50 10.85
C ARG A 37 -0.60 -6.86 10.85
N GLU A 38 -1.76 -6.97 11.50
CA GLU A 38 -2.52 -8.23 11.53
C GLU A 38 -3.05 -8.58 10.15
N LYS A 39 -3.63 -7.59 9.45
CA LYS A 39 -4.09 -7.76 8.07
C LYS A 39 -2.95 -8.07 7.11
N LEU A 40 -1.78 -7.49 7.31
CA LEU A 40 -0.59 -7.79 6.53
C LEU A 40 -0.22 -9.28 6.62
N ILE A 41 -0.23 -9.86 7.83
CA ILE A 41 0.07 -11.28 8.03
C ILE A 41 -0.92 -12.16 7.25
N LEU A 42 -2.22 -11.85 7.32
CA LEU A 42 -3.24 -12.58 6.56
C LEU A 42 -3.02 -12.48 5.04
N ILE A 43 -2.65 -11.31 4.54
CA ILE A 43 -2.33 -11.11 3.13
C ILE A 43 -1.13 -11.96 2.71
N LEU A 44 -0.07 -12.04 3.53
CA LEU A 44 1.10 -12.87 3.26
C LEU A 44 0.75 -14.36 3.20
N GLU A 45 -0.17 -14.83 4.06
CA GLU A 45 -0.69 -16.21 4.01
C GLU A 45 -1.46 -16.49 2.72
N GLU A 46 -2.32 -15.57 2.27
CA GLU A 46 -3.05 -15.69 1.02
C GLU A 46 -2.13 -15.76 -0.21
N PHE A 47 -1.01 -15.03 -0.20
CA PHE A 47 0.02 -15.11 -1.24
C PHE A 47 0.85 -16.40 -1.16
N LYS A 48 0.49 -17.33 -0.27
CA LYS A 48 1.18 -18.62 -0.06
C LYS A 48 2.65 -18.47 0.28
N ILE A 49 3.03 -17.38 0.95
CA ILE A 49 4.39 -17.20 1.46
C ILE A 49 4.65 -18.25 2.54
N PRO A 50 5.82 -18.91 2.53
CA PRO A 50 6.14 -19.95 3.50
C PRO A 50 6.00 -19.45 4.93
N ARG A 51 5.32 -20.23 5.78
CA ARG A 51 4.99 -19.85 7.17
C ARG A 51 6.22 -19.47 7.99
N LYS A 52 7.37 -20.09 7.69
CA LYS A 52 8.65 -19.73 8.31
C LYS A 52 9.03 -18.27 8.04
N LEU A 53 8.85 -17.78 6.82
CA LEU A 53 9.11 -16.37 6.46
C LEU A 53 8.10 -15.44 7.10
N ILE A 54 6.82 -15.82 7.12
CA ILE A 54 5.76 -15.03 7.79
C ILE A 54 6.07 -14.86 9.27
N ASN A 55 6.52 -15.92 9.94
CA ASN A 55 6.91 -15.86 11.35
C ASN A 55 8.12 -14.92 11.55
N LEU A 56 9.15 -14.99 10.70
CA LEU A 56 10.30 -14.10 10.76
C LEU A 56 9.87 -12.64 10.56
N ILE A 57 9.05 -12.35 9.56
CA ILE A 57 8.49 -11.01 9.34
C ILE A 57 7.69 -10.56 10.58
N GLY A 58 6.83 -11.43 11.11
CA GLY A 58 6.06 -11.16 12.31
C GLY A 58 6.93 -10.83 13.52
N MET A 59 8.06 -11.50 13.68
CA MET A 59 9.02 -11.20 14.76
C MET A 59 9.65 -9.81 14.61
N THR A 60 10.00 -9.39 13.39
CA THR A 60 10.56 -8.05 13.14
C THR A 60 9.55 -6.93 13.36
N LEU A 61 8.27 -7.23 13.22
CA LEU A 61 7.18 -6.26 13.37
C LEU A 61 6.62 -6.19 14.80
N ARG A 62 6.86 -7.21 15.64
CA ARG A 62 6.39 -7.25 17.04
C ARG A 62 7.31 -6.46 17.95
N ASN A 63 6.74 -5.92 19.03
CA ASN A 63 7.47 -5.24 20.10
C ASN A 63 8.41 -4.12 19.58
N THR A 64 7.95 -3.38 18.58
CA THR A 64 8.72 -2.27 18.04
C THR A 64 8.59 -1.08 18.98
N THR A 65 9.71 -0.65 19.52
CA THR A 65 9.78 0.51 20.41
C THR A 65 10.64 1.61 19.77
N GLY A 66 10.41 2.84 20.14
CA GLY A 66 11.16 4.00 19.69
C GLY A 66 11.61 4.88 20.86
N ARG A 67 12.74 5.55 20.67
CA ARG A 67 13.24 6.62 21.54
C ARG A 67 13.62 7.80 20.68
N VAL A 68 13.36 8.99 21.14
CA VAL A 68 13.76 10.23 20.45
C VAL A 68 14.97 10.80 21.16
N LYS A 69 16.02 11.11 20.40
CA LYS A 69 17.20 11.81 20.90
C LYS A 69 17.10 13.29 20.52
N VAL A 70 17.08 14.15 21.54
CA VAL A 70 17.12 15.60 21.38
C VAL A 70 18.39 16.10 22.04
N GLN A 71 19.34 16.57 21.26
CA GLN A 71 20.67 16.93 21.71
C GLN A 71 21.37 15.79 22.49
N ASN A 72 21.60 15.93 23.80
CA ASN A 72 22.22 14.92 24.66
C ASN A 72 21.20 14.16 25.55
N MET A 73 19.89 14.43 25.40
CA MET A 73 18.83 13.78 26.17
C MET A 73 18.10 12.76 25.32
N MET A 74 17.81 11.60 25.90
CA MET A 74 16.95 10.58 25.30
C MET A 74 15.62 10.54 26.03
N THR A 75 14.53 10.45 25.27
CA THR A 75 13.20 10.24 25.85
C THR A 75 13.05 8.82 26.39
N GLU A 76 12.01 8.62 27.21
CA GLU A 76 11.57 7.28 27.57
C GLU A 76 11.15 6.48 26.32
N GLU A 77 11.17 5.18 26.47
CA GLU A 77 10.80 4.24 25.41
C GLU A 77 9.28 4.23 25.21
N PHE A 78 8.82 4.36 23.96
CA PHE A 78 7.41 4.27 23.62
C PHE A 78 7.14 3.19 22.57
N ALA A 79 5.98 2.51 22.69
CA ALA A 79 5.59 1.45 21.78
C ALA A 79 5.11 2.02 20.43
N ILE A 80 5.59 1.42 19.33
CA ILE A 80 5.19 1.75 17.96
C ILE A 80 4.30 0.64 17.41
N ASN A 81 2.97 0.83 17.48
CA ASN A 81 2.02 -0.25 17.21
C ASN A 81 1.53 -0.33 15.74
N LYS A 82 1.69 0.70 14.92
CA LYS A 82 0.97 0.81 13.65
C LYS A 82 1.81 1.05 12.39
N VAL A 83 3.12 1.09 12.45
CA VAL A 83 3.90 1.64 11.33
C VAL A 83 4.92 0.63 10.81
N LEU A 84 4.93 0.42 9.47
CA LEU A 84 6.12 -0.10 8.82
C LEU A 84 7.21 0.98 8.89
N ARG A 85 8.44 0.59 9.19
CA ARG A 85 9.55 1.55 9.34
C ARG A 85 9.85 2.23 8.00
N GLN A 86 9.82 3.54 7.97
CA GLN A 86 10.28 4.29 6.80
C GLN A 86 11.82 4.18 6.71
N GLY A 87 12.32 3.87 5.50
CA GLY A 87 13.75 3.66 5.26
C GLY A 87 14.21 2.20 5.37
N ASP A 88 13.33 1.28 5.78
CA ASP A 88 13.62 -0.16 5.76
C ASP A 88 13.20 -0.77 4.41
N ALA A 89 14.12 -1.50 3.75
CA ALA A 89 13.87 -2.17 2.49
C ALA A 89 12.72 -3.19 2.58
N LEU A 90 12.59 -3.89 3.71
CA LEU A 90 11.51 -4.84 3.94
C LEU A 90 10.14 -4.15 3.95
N SER A 91 10.04 -2.97 4.55
CA SER A 91 8.80 -2.20 4.62
C SER A 91 8.25 -1.84 3.24
N THR A 92 9.13 -1.49 2.30
CA THR A 92 8.76 -1.21 0.91
C THR A 92 8.19 -2.44 0.21
N GLN A 93 8.83 -3.61 0.40
CA GLN A 93 8.35 -4.86 -0.19
C GLN A 93 6.99 -5.28 0.38
N LEU A 94 6.83 -5.17 1.69
CA LEU A 94 5.56 -5.51 2.35
C LEU A 94 4.43 -4.56 1.90
N PHE A 95 4.71 -3.28 1.72
CA PHE A 95 3.75 -2.34 1.15
C PHE A 95 3.34 -2.72 -0.27
N ASN A 96 4.31 -3.09 -1.13
CA ASN A 96 4.02 -3.52 -2.50
C ASN A 96 3.16 -4.78 -2.55
N VAL A 97 3.37 -5.74 -1.65
CA VAL A 97 2.53 -6.96 -1.54
C VAL A 97 1.09 -6.58 -1.19
N VAL A 98 0.91 -5.68 -0.22
CA VAL A 98 -0.44 -5.18 0.15
C VAL A 98 -1.08 -4.44 -1.03
N LEU A 99 -0.33 -3.61 -1.72
CA LEU A 99 -0.82 -2.87 -2.89
C LEU A 99 -1.22 -3.81 -4.04
N ASP A 100 -0.42 -4.84 -4.31
CA ASP A 100 -0.75 -5.87 -5.32
C ASP A 100 -2.06 -6.60 -4.97
N LYS A 101 -2.28 -6.93 -3.68
CA LYS A 101 -3.55 -7.51 -3.22
C LYS A 101 -4.72 -6.58 -3.48
N VAL A 102 -4.58 -5.28 -3.21
CA VAL A 102 -5.61 -4.27 -3.49
C VAL A 102 -5.92 -4.24 -4.98
N ILE A 103 -4.88 -4.12 -5.82
CA ILE A 103 -5.05 -4.03 -7.27
C ILE A 103 -5.74 -5.27 -7.83
N ARG A 104 -5.40 -6.47 -7.36
CA ARG A 104 -6.05 -7.73 -7.78
C ARG A 104 -7.53 -7.82 -7.37
N HIS A 105 -7.93 -7.17 -6.29
CA HIS A 105 -9.34 -7.09 -5.88
C HIS A 105 -10.16 -6.09 -6.70
N ILE A 106 -9.49 -5.18 -7.40
CA ILE A 106 -10.13 -4.25 -8.31
C ILE A 106 -10.48 -5.02 -9.59
N GLN A 107 -11.71 -5.51 -9.66
CA GLN A 107 -12.25 -6.04 -10.91
C GLN A 107 -12.54 -4.86 -11.83
N ILE A 108 -11.64 -4.61 -12.76
CA ILE A 108 -11.84 -3.61 -13.81
C ILE A 108 -12.80 -4.24 -14.83
N ASN A 109 -14.08 -3.92 -14.75
CA ASN A 109 -15.00 -4.21 -15.85
C ASN A 109 -14.66 -3.28 -17.02
N LYS A 110 -14.57 -3.84 -18.21
CA LYS A 110 -14.23 -3.13 -19.45
C LYS A 110 -15.22 -2.00 -19.83
N GLY A 111 -16.26 -1.79 -19.03
CA GLY A 111 -17.29 -0.76 -19.22
C GLY A 111 -17.16 0.50 -18.36
N GLY A 112 -16.10 0.63 -17.59
CA GLY A 112 -15.66 1.80 -16.81
C GLY A 112 -16.78 2.71 -16.31
N SER A 113 -17.50 2.37 -15.22
CA SER A 113 -18.49 3.26 -14.63
C SER A 113 -17.94 3.94 -13.37
N LEU A 114 -18.36 5.18 -13.09
CA LEU A 114 -18.02 5.93 -11.88
C LEU A 114 -18.33 5.17 -10.57
N ARG A 115 -19.26 4.20 -10.59
CA ARG A 115 -19.59 3.33 -9.45
C ARG A 115 -18.43 2.39 -9.08
N GLU A 116 -17.55 2.06 -10.02
CA GLU A 116 -16.38 1.22 -9.74
C GLU A 116 -15.29 1.98 -9.00
N CYS A 117 -15.15 3.28 -9.25
CA CYS A 117 -14.21 4.11 -8.50
C CYS A 117 -14.55 4.12 -7.00
N SER A 118 -15.84 4.22 -6.64
CA SER A 118 -16.28 4.14 -5.24
C SER A 118 -15.98 2.79 -4.61
N ARG A 119 -16.19 1.67 -5.33
CA ARG A 119 -15.85 0.32 -4.87
C ARG A 119 -14.34 0.12 -4.67
N ILE A 120 -13.51 0.70 -5.54
CA ILE A 120 -12.06 0.69 -5.38
C ILE A 120 -11.68 1.36 -4.07
N TYR A 121 -12.24 2.55 -3.81
CA TYR A 121 -11.99 3.30 -2.58
C TYR A 121 -12.44 2.52 -1.33
N GLU A 122 -13.64 1.92 -1.35
CA GLU A 122 -14.14 1.08 -0.26
C GLU A 122 -13.25 -0.14 -0.01
N ASN A 123 -12.77 -0.81 -1.05
CA ASN A 123 -11.86 -1.94 -0.90
C ASN A 123 -10.52 -1.53 -0.29
N ILE A 124 -9.97 -0.38 -0.68
CA ILE A 124 -8.75 0.18 -0.10
C ILE A 124 -8.98 0.54 1.38
N ALA A 125 -10.12 1.16 1.70
CA ALA A 125 -10.49 1.51 3.07
C ALA A 125 -10.71 0.25 3.94
N ASN A 126 -11.38 -0.78 3.41
CA ASN A 126 -11.62 -2.05 4.10
C ASN A 126 -10.34 -2.83 4.40
N LEU A 127 -9.29 -2.67 3.60
CA LEU A 127 -7.97 -3.22 3.88
C LEU A 127 -7.21 -2.42 4.94
N GLY A 128 -7.79 -1.33 5.44
CA GLY A 128 -7.21 -0.49 6.50
C GLY A 128 -6.03 0.35 6.01
N ILE A 129 -5.96 0.61 4.70
CA ILE A 129 -4.90 1.38 4.06
C ILE A 129 -5.27 2.86 3.94
N CYS A 130 -6.56 3.17 3.93
CA CYS A 130 -7.11 4.53 4.01
C CYS A 130 -8.14 4.62 5.13
N ARG A 131 -8.08 5.69 5.90
CA ARG A 131 -9.16 6.21 6.76
C ARG A 131 -9.50 7.61 6.31
#